data_012dcfc3dc4f14229be601e55b79218d
#
_entry.id   012dcfc3dc4f14229be601e55b79218d
#
_cell.length_a   1.000
_cell.length_b   1.000
_cell.length_c   1.000
_cell.angle_alpha   90.00
_cell.angle_beta   90.00
_cell.angle_gamma   90.00
#
_symmetry.space_group_name_H-M   'P 1'
#
loop_
_entity.id
_entity.type
_entity.pdbx_description
1 polymer ?
#
loop_
_entity_poly.entity_id
_entity_poly.type
_entity_poly.pdbx_seq_one_letter_code
_entity_poly.pdbx_strand_id
1 'polypeptide(L)'
;MAVALLLATVIGGRAFAADEPDLIFKRSTVFKWMSPNDKLATYAVDDPEVEGVACHFTVPEKGGFKGWLGLAEEVSDISLACRQTGPVRFKRKFEQGEDMFRQRRSLFFKKMQIVRGCDIKRNVIVYMVYSDRLIDGSPKNSTSTVPIMPWGAADSIQKCADYVTN
;
A
#
# COMPACT_ATOMS: atom_id res chain seq x y z
N MET A 1 40.41 6.22 -44.95
CA MET A 1 39.51 6.98 -44.04
C MET A 1 38.45 6.00 -43.55
N ALA A 2 38.55 5.51 -42.33
CA ALA A 2 37.58 4.60 -41.72
C ALA A 2 36.73 5.36 -40.73
N VAL A 3 35.40 5.43 -40.98
CA VAL A 3 34.42 6.07 -40.09
C VAL A 3 33.95 5.02 -39.12
N ALA A 4 34.29 5.15 -37.85
CA ALA A 4 33.81 4.31 -36.76
C ALA A 4 32.42 4.82 -36.29
N LEU A 5 31.39 4.02 -36.51
CA LEU A 5 30.01 4.26 -35.99
C LEU A 5 29.96 3.81 -34.54
N LEU A 6 29.89 4.76 -33.62
CA LEU A 6 29.62 4.51 -32.19
C LEU A 6 28.08 4.28 -32.00
N LEU A 7 27.71 3.03 -31.78
CA LEU A 7 26.35 2.70 -31.30
C LEU A 7 26.26 3.03 -29.79
N ALA A 8 25.58 4.09 -29.46
CA ALA A 8 25.17 4.39 -28.09
C ALA A 8 23.98 3.50 -27.71
N THR A 9 24.22 2.48 -26.87
CA THR A 9 23.16 1.68 -26.24
C THR A 9 22.50 2.50 -25.13
N VAL A 10 21.31 3.02 -25.39
CA VAL A 10 20.47 3.64 -24.35
C VAL A 10 19.90 2.51 -23.49
N ILE A 11 20.50 2.31 -22.30
CA ILE A 11 19.92 1.46 -21.25
C ILE A 11 18.77 2.24 -20.65
N GLY A 12 17.56 1.99 -21.16
CA GLY A 12 16.32 2.51 -20.59
C GLY A 12 16.09 1.88 -19.21
N GLY A 13 16.53 2.57 -18.16
CA GLY A 13 16.15 2.25 -16.79
C GLY A 13 14.63 2.38 -16.66
N ARG A 14 13.93 1.28 -16.44
CA ARG A 14 12.53 1.31 -15.97
C ARG A 14 12.55 1.94 -14.59
N ALA A 15 12.14 3.20 -14.49
CA ALA A 15 11.74 3.78 -13.23
C ALA A 15 10.46 3.02 -12.81
N PHE A 16 10.59 2.10 -11.85
CA PHE A 16 9.44 1.57 -11.15
C PHE A 16 8.80 2.73 -10.40
N ALA A 17 7.59 3.09 -10.77
CA ALA A 17 6.74 3.95 -9.96
C ALA A 17 6.31 3.11 -8.74
N ALA A 18 7.13 3.13 -7.68
CA ALA A 18 6.98 2.27 -6.51
C ALA A 18 5.81 2.66 -5.59
N ASP A 19 5.03 3.68 -5.94
CA ASP A 19 4.06 4.31 -5.03
C ASP A 19 2.60 4.19 -5.51
N GLU A 20 2.31 3.57 -6.64
CA GLU A 20 0.92 3.34 -7.07
C GLU A 20 0.49 1.90 -6.78
N PRO A 21 -0.68 1.73 -6.10
CA PRO A 21 -1.18 0.39 -5.81
C PRO A 21 -1.60 -0.34 -7.08
N ASP A 22 -1.29 -1.63 -7.15
CA ASP A 22 -1.69 -2.50 -8.23
C ASP A 22 -3.17 -2.85 -8.12
N LEU A 23 -3.95 -2.54 -9.14
CA LEU A 23 -5.34 -2.98 -9.20
C LEU A 23 -5.41 -4.49 -9.43
N ILE A 24 -5.98 -5.22 -8.47
CA ILE A 24 -6.16 -6.67 -8.59
C ILE A 24 -7.47 -7.02 -9.28
N PHE A 25 -8.59 -6.49 -8.78
CA PHE A 25 -9.90 -6.65 -9.43
C PHE A 25 -10.90 -5.59 -8.96
N LYS A 26 -11.98 -5.46 -9.73
CA LYS A 26 -13.17 -4.66 -9.37
C LYS A 26 -14.42 -5.51 -9.41
N ARG A 27 -15.33 -5.28 -8.48
CA ARG A 27 -16.65 -5.92 -8.44
C ARG A 27 -17.75 -4.88 -8.35
N SER A 28 -18.70 -4.91 -9.30
CA SER A 28 -19.91 -4.09 -9.21
C SER A 28 -20.79 -4.56 -8.06
N THR A 29 -21.28 -3.63 -7.25
CA THR A 29 -22.09 -3.91 -6.06
C THR A 29 -23.57 -3.57 -6.26
N VAL A 30 -23.86 -2.56 -7.09
CA VAL A 30 -25.22 -2.10 -7.37
C VAL A 30 -25.40 -1.92 -8.86
N PHE A 31 -26.50 -2.46 -9.40
CA PHE A 31 -26.92 -2.18 -10.77
C PHE A 31 -27.75 -0.91 -10.80
N LYS A 32 -27.30 0.09 -11.56
CA LYS A 32 -28.03 1.35 -11.81
C LYS A 32 -28.34 1.44 -13.31
N TRP A 33 -29.63 1.57 -13.65
CA TRP A 33 -30.09 1.56 -15.05
C TRP A 33 -29.54 2.75 -15.88
N MET A 34 -29.32 3.91 -15.28
CA MET A 34 -28.98 5.14 -16.02
C MET A 34 -27.66 5.80 -15.58
N SER A 35 -26.88 5.14 -14.72
CA SER A 35 -25.57 5.65 -14.28
C SER A 35 -24.60 4.51 -14.10
N PRO A 36 -23.26 4.76 -14.21
CA PRO A 36 -22.26 3.76 -13.89
C PRO A 36 -22.45 3.20 -12.48
N ASN A 37 -22.30 1.86 -12.37
CA ASN A 37 -22.47 1.13 -11.13
C ASN A 37 -21.40 1.51 -10.09
N ASP A 38 -21.78 1.51 -8.82
CA ASP A 38 -20.82 1.52 -7.72
C ASP A 38 -20.04 0.20 -7.71
N LYS A 39 -18.76 0.25 -7.37
CA LYS A 39 -17.84 -0.89 -7.40
C LYS A 39 -17.05 -0.95 -6.12
N LEU A 40 -16.62 -2.15 -5.76
CA LEU A 40 -15.51 -2.37 -4.84
C LEU A 40 -14.26 -2.65 -5.67
N ALA A 41 -13.18 -1.95 -5.39
CA ALA A 41 -11.88 -2.17 -6.02
C ALA A 41 -10.87 -2.65 -4.99
N THR A 42 -10.24 -3.78 -5.28
CA THR A 42 -9.19 -4.37 -4.45
C THR A 42 -7.84 -4.08 -5.10
N TYR A 43 -6.95 -3.53 -4.29
CA TYR A 43 -5.59 -3.18 -4.67
C TYR A 43 -4.57 -3.93 -3.83
N ALA A 44 -3.38 -4.12 -4.37
CA ALA A 44 -2.21 -4.58 -3.66
C ALA A 44 -1.13 -3.50 -3.63
N VAL A 45 -0.34 -3.52 -2.57
CA VAL A 45 0.84 -2.67 -2.42
C VAL A 45 1.87 -3.36 -1.55
N ASP A 46 3.13 -3.31 -1.97
CA ASP A 46 4.26 -3.77 -1.16
C ASP A 46 4.72 -2.68 -0.20
N ASP A 47 5.23 -3.07 0.97
CA ASP A 47 5.89 -2.10 1.84
C ASP A 47 7.24 -1.70 1.23
N PRO A 48 7.46 -0.42 0.88
CA PRO A 48 8.69 0.01 0.23
C PRO A 48 9.93 -0.12 1.11
N GLU A 49 9.75 -0.16 2.45
CA GLU A 49 10.83 -0.19 3.43
C GLU A 49 10.96 -1.54 4.16
N VAL A 50 9.99 -2.44 3.95
CA VAL A 50 9.99 -3.79 4.56
C VAL A 50 9.76 -4.82 3.47
N GLU A 51 10.83 -5.42 2.99
CA GLU A 51 10.73 -6.49 1.99
C GLU A 51 10.00 -7.71 2.54
N GLY A 52 9.34 -8.45 1.66
CA GLY A 52 8.62 -9.66 2.01
C GLY A 52 7.28 -9.43 2.70
N VAL A 53 6.71 -8.23 2.59
CA VAL A 53 5.37 -7.90 3.07
C VAL A 53 4.56 -7.21 1.99
N ALA A 54 3.38 -7.72 1.72
CA ALA A 54 2.39 -7.10 0.84
C ALA A 54 1.07 -6.87 1.57
N CYS A 55 0.43 -5.76 1.28
CA CYS A 55 -0.88 -5.39 1.80
C CYS A 55 -1.91 -5.35 0.68
N HIS A 56 -3.09 -5.92 0.93
CA HIS A 56 -4.26 -5.82 0.08
C HIS A 56 -5.32 -4.99 0.80
N PHE A 57 -5.93 -4.08 0.09
CA PHE A 57 -7.01 -3.27 0.64
C PHE A 57 -8.12 -3.08 -0.39
N THR A 58 -9.34 -2.96 0.11
CA THR A 58 -10.53 -2.78 -0.72
C THR A 58 -11.18 -1.44 -0.37
N VAL A 59 -11.45 -0.66 -1.40
CA VAL A 59 -12.12 0.63 -1.30
C VAL A 59 -13.33 0.67 -2.23
N PRO A 60 -14.40 1.37 -1.87
CA PRO A 60 -15.51 1.62 -2.76
C PRO A 60 -15.16 2.72 -3.77
N GLU A 61 -15.52 2.48 -5.01
CA GLU A 61 -15.49 3.45 -6.10
C GLU A 61 -16.92 3.77 -6.53
N LYS A 62 -17.32 5.02 -6.40
CA LYS A 62 -18.61 5.47 -6.96
C LYS A 62 -18.50 5.57 -8.48
N GLY A 63 -19.50 5.02 -9.17
CA GLY A 63 -19.64 5.17 -10.61
C GLY A 63 -20.05 6.59 -11.00
N GLY A 64 -19.72 6.99 -12.26
CA GLY A 64 -20.11 8.27 -12.86
C GLY A 64 -19.03 9.33 -12.90
N PHE A 65 -19.34 10.44 -13.57
CA PHE A 65 -18.42 11.56 -13.83
C PHE A 65 -17.87 12.18 -12.52
N LYS A 66 -18.69 12.23 -11.45
CA LYS A 66 -18.27 12.72 -10.13
C LYS A 66 -17.28 11.77 -9.43
N GLY A 67 -17.39 10.46 -9.67
CA GLY A 67 -16.44 9.47 -9.16
C GLY A 67 -15.07 9.62 -9.82
N TRP A 68 -15.02 9.90 -11.11
CA TRP A 68 -13.78 10.14 -11.85
C TRP A 68 -13.01 11.38 -11.35
N LEU A 69 -13.72 12.44 -10.96
CA LEU A 69 -13.11 13.65 -10.38
C LEU A 69 -12.76 13.53 -8.89
N GLY A 70 -13.03 12.38 -8.25
CA GLY A 70 -12.77 12.18 -6.82
C GLY A 70 -13.61 13.07 -5.90
N LEU A 71 -14.68 13.68 -6.41
CA LEU A 71 -15.53 14.63 -5.69
C LEU A 71 -16.72 13.96 -4.97
N ALA A 72 -16.96 12.66 -5.21
CA ALA A 72 -18.13 11.94 -4.72
C ALA A 72 -17.78 10.95 -3.59
N GLU A 73 -17.00 11.36 -2.60
CA GLU A 73 -16.56 10.48 -1.53
C GLU A 73 -17.24 10.80 -0.20
N GLU A 74 -18.29 10.06 0.10
CA GLU A 74 -18.55 9.65 1.47
C GLU A 74 -17.62 8.47 1.73
N VAL A 75 -16.69 8.62 2.68
CA VAL A 75 -15.71 7.60 3.02
C VAL A 75 -16.43 6.40 3.59
N SER A 76 -16.46 5.36 2.83
CA SER A 76 -16.95 4.06 3.25
C SER A 76 -15.82 3.25 3.86
N ASP A 77 -16.18 2.14 4.48
CA ASP A 77 -15.27 1.27 5.20
C ASP A 77 -14.13 0.78 4.30
N ILE A 78 -12.90 0.90 4.80
CA ILE A 78 -11.68 0.41 4.15
C ILE A 78 -11.31 -0.90 4.81
N SER A 79 -11.14 -1.96 4.05
CA SER A 79 -10.56 -3.22 4.55
C SER A 79 -9.07 -3.26 4.29
N LEU A 80 -8.30 -3.83 5.21
CA LEU A 80 -6.86 -4.03 5.07
C LEU A 80 -6.48 -5.45 5.45
N ALA A 81 -5.65 -6.09 4.62
CA ALA A 81 -5.07 -7.39 4.90
C ALA A 81 -3.61 -7.41 4.43
N CYS A 82 -2.66 -7.37 5.38
CA CYS A 82 -1.24 -7.49 5.10
C CYS A 82 -0.76 -8.90 5.42
N ARG A 83 0.16 -9.43 4.62
CA ARG A 83 0.72 -10.77 4.78
C ARG A 83 2.21 -10.78 4.49
N GLN A 84 2.92 -11.67 5.15
CA GLN A 84 4.27 -12.04 4.75
C GLN A 84 4.20 -12.80 3.43
N THR A 85 4.98 -12.38 2.44
CA THR A 85 5.04 -12.94 1.09
C THR A 85 6.45 -13.42 0.72
N GLY A 86 7.40 -13.21 1.61
CA GLY A 86 8.81 -13.58 1.46
C GLY A 86 9.57 -13.44 2.78
N PRO A 87 10.90 -13.59 2.77
CA PRO A 87 11.73 -13.27 3.91
C PRO A 87 11.55 -11.79 4.29
N VAL A 88 11.25 -11.52 5.56
CA VAL A 88 11.11 -10.12 6.02
C VAL A 88 12.50 -9.49 6.18
N ARG A 89 12.72 -8.35 5.52
CA ARG A 89 13.95 -7.56 5.61
C ARG A 89 13.62 -6.08 5.76
N PHE A 90 14.06 -5.48 6.86
CA PHE A 90 13.92 -4.04 7.07
C PHE A 90 15.09 -3.32 6.38
N LYS A 91 14.77 -2.37 5.51
CA LYS A 91 15.76 -1.55 4.77
C LYS A 91 16.34 -0.43 5.64
N ARG A 92 15.57 0.05 6.60
CA ARG A 92 15.95 1.13 7.52
C ARG A 92 15.19 1.05 8.84
N LYS A 93 15.58 1.88 9.79
CA LYS A 93 14.77 2.14 10.99
C LYS A 93 13.54 2.99 10.67
N PHE A 94 12.49 2.83 11.45
CA PHE A 94 11.22 3.55 11.30
C PHE A 94 10.65 3.93 12.67
N GLU A 95 9.78 4.94 12.71
CA GLU A 95 9.09 5.36 13.92
C GLU A 95 7.76 4.61 14.08
N GLN A 96 7.30 4.46 15.33
CA GLN A 96 5.97 3.89 15.59
C GLN A 96 4.88 4.74 14.95
N GLY A 97 4.04 4.12 14.12
CA GLY A 97 2.97 4.81 13.39
C GLY A 97 3.46 5.63 12.19
N GLU A 98 4.69 5.40 11.72
CA GLU A 98 5.22 6.06 10.54
C GLU A 98 4.40 5.72 9.28
N ASP A 99 4.15 6.74 8.44
CA ASP A 99 3.54 6.55 7.13
C ASP A 99 4.35 5.55 6.30
N MET A 100 3.69 4.53 5.78
CA MET A 100 4.29 3.53 4.89
C MET A 100 4.85 4.19 3.62
N PHE A 101 4.19 5.24 3.12
CA PHE A 101 4.61 6.04 1.98
C PHE A 101 4.99 7.46 2.42
N ARG A 102 6.28 7.75 2.60
CA ARG A 102 6.79 9.08 2.98
C ARG A 102 6.46 10.18 1.98
N GLN A 103 6.39 9.83 0.71
CA GLN A 103 6.06 10.77 -0.36
C GLN A 103 4.74 10.35 -0.98
N ARG A 104 3.68 11.07 -0.65
CA ARG A 104 2.35 10.88 -1.23
C ARG A 104 2.34 11.32 -2.70
N ARG A 105 3.01 10.57 -3.57
CA ARG A 105 3.07 10.85 -5.00
C ARG A 105 1.79 10.47 -5.72
N SER A 106 1.13 9.41 -5.29
CA SER A 106 -0.14 8.97 -5.84
C SER A 106 -1.30 9.79 -5.30
N LEU A 107 -2.24 10.17 -6.18
CA LEU A 107 -3.52 10.80 -5.79
C LEU A 107 -4.34 9.89 -4.86
N PHE A 108 -4.12 8.58 -4.94
CA PHE A 108 -4.76 7.57 -4.12
C PHE A 108 -4.42 7.75 -2.64
N PHE A 109 -3.12 7.86 -2.29
CA PHE A 109 -2.64 8.02 -0.92
C PHE A 109 -2.79 9.45 -0.36
N LYS A 110 -3.27 10.40 -1.14
CA LYS A 110 -3.65 11.71 -0.60
C LYS A 110 -4.89 11.68 0.28
N LYS A 111 -5.71 10.62 0.15
CA LYS A 111 -7.00 10.50 0.86
C LYS A 111 -7.03 9.36 1.87
N MET A 112 -6.10 8.43 1.76
CA MET A 112 -5.98 7.25 2.59
C MET A 112 -4.54 7.09 3.01
N GLN A 113 -4.29 6.87 4.29
CA GLN A 113 -2.97 6.65 4.84
C GLN A 113 -2.82 5.22 5.34
N ILE A 114 -1.68 4.61 5.07
CA ILE A 114 -1.27 3.35 5.66
C ILE A 114 -0.03 3.63 6.51
N VAL A 115 -0.14 3.35 7.80
CA VAL A 115 0.96 3.49 8.75
C VAL A 115 1.40 2.13 9.24
N ARG A 116 2.67 2.01 9.64
CA ARG A 116 3.23 0.79 10.23
C ARG A 116 3.77 1.05 11.62
N GLY A 117 3.74 -0.01 12.42
CA GLY A 117 4.31 -0.07 13.74
C GLY A 117 4.86 -1.44 14.05
N CYS A 118 5.51 -1.61 15.18
CA CYS A 118 6.05 -2.87 15.68
C CYS A 118 5.45 -3.21 17.03
N ASP A 119 4.80 -4.37 17.15
CA ASP A 119 4.55 -5.01 18.43
C ASP A 119 5.84 -5.74 18.86
N ILE A 120 6.66 -5.04 19.62
CA ILE A 120 7.98 -5.51 20.06
C ILE A 120 7.87 -6.83 20.82
N LYS A 121 6.85 -6.99 21.66
CA LYS A 121 6.67 -8.17 22.49
C LYS A 121 6.43 -9.43 21.67
N ARG A 122 5.75 -9.31 20.54
CA ARG A 122 5.32 -10.45 19.73
C ARG A 122 6.10 -10.58 18.42
N ASN A 123 7.01 -9.65 18.14
CA ASN A 123 7.72 -9.55 16.85
C ASN A 123 6.76 -9.53 15.66
N VAL A 124 5.80 -8.62 15.70
CA VAL A 124 4.73 -8.48 14.71
C VAL A 124 4.76 -7.06 14.14
N ILE A 125 4.75 -6.95 12.82
CA ILE A 125 4.51 -5.66 12.16
C ILE A 125 3.01 -5.41 12.16
N VAL A 126 2.62 -4.21 12.61
CA VAL A 126 1.23 -3.76 12.66
C VAL A 126 1.03 -2.70 11.59
N TYR A 127 0.07 -2.91 10.72
CA TYR A 127 -0.36 -1.96 9.71
C TYR A 127 -1.75 -1.44 10.04
N MET A 128 -1.96 -0.13 9.91
CA MET A 128 -3.26 0.48 10.05
C MET A 128 -3.50 1.38 8.85
N VAL A 129 -4.66 1.21 8.21
CA VAL A 129 -5.15 2.13 7.19
C VAL A 129 -6.22 3.03 7.78
N TYR A 130 -6.19 4.32 7.46
CA TYR A 130 -7.24 5.26 7.85
C TYR A 130 -7.46 6.33 6.77
N SER A 131 -8.65 6.93 6.79
CA SER A 131 -9.02 8.02 5.90
C SER A 131 -8.59 9.36 6.48
N ASP A 132 -7.96 10.23 5.67
CA ASP A 132 -7.61 11.60 6.05
C ASP A 132 -8.83 12.53 6.22
N ARG A 133 -10.01 12.11 5.78
CA ARG A 133 -11.18 12.95 5.76
C ARG A 133 -12.02 12.76 7.04
N LEU A 134 -11.94 13.73 7.92
CA LEU A 134 -12.86 13.88 9.04
C LEU A 134 -14.09 14.67 8.55
N ILE A 135 -15.25 14.04 8.49
CA ILE A 135 -16.52 14.72 8.27
C ILE A 135 -17.18 14.97 9.62
N ASP A 136 -17.23 13.96 10.47
CA ASP A 136 -17.69 14.01 11.85
C ASP A 136 -17.23 12.74 12.58
N GLY A 137 -16.65 12.89 13.78
CA GLY A 137 -16.17 11.74 14.57
C GLY A 137 -14.79 11.20 14.20
N SER A 138 -14.53 9.96 14.55
CA SER A 138 -13.24 9.28 14.28
C SER A 138 -13.11 8.84 12.82
N PRO A 139 -11.91 8.89 12.23
CA PRO A 139 -11.67 8.41 10.86
C PRO A 139 -11.99 6.90 10.77
N LYS A 140 -12.55 6.49 9.64
CA LYS A 140 -12.70 5.07 9.31
C LYS A 140 -11.33 4.44 9.20
N ASN A 141 -11.14 3.30 9.86
CA ASN A 141 -9.84 2.64 9.92
C ASN A 141 -9.97 1.11 9.88
N SER A 142 -8.88 0.45 9.56
CA SER A 142 -8.73 -1.00 9.64
C SER A 142 -7.29 -1.34 10.01
N THR A 143 -7.10 -2.39 10.79
CA THR A 143 -5.79 -2.85 11.25
C THR A 143 -5.51 -4.26 10.74
N SER A 144 -4.28 -4.49 10.31
CA SER A 144 -3.76 -5.80 9.93
C SER A 144 -2.41 -6.04 10.59
N THR A 145 -2.11 -7.30 10.91
CA THR A 145 -0.86 -7.69 11.57
C THR A 145 -0.12 -8.74 10.75
N VAL A 146 1.20 -8.62 10.71
CA VAL A 146 2.10 -9.55 10.01
C VAL A 146 3.12 -10.11 11.03
N PRO A 147 2.90 -11.31 11.59
CA PRO A 147 3.92 -12.00 12.36
C PRO A 147 5.14 -12.25 11.49
N ILE A 148 6.33 -11.94 12.01
CA ILE A 148 7.59 -12.21 11.30
C ILE A 148 7.97 -13.65 11.54
N MET A 149 7.81 -14.49 10.54
CA MET A 149 8.07 -15.93 10.60
C MET A 149 9.23 -16.29 9.68
N PRO A 150 9.94 -17.44 9.96
CA PRO A 150 10.97 -17.92 9.05
C PRO A 150 10.36 -18.23 7.67
N TRP A 151 11.04 -17.81 6.63
CA TRP A 151 10.66 -18.10 5.25
C TRP A 151 11.62 -19.14 4.66
N GLY A 152 11.39 -20.40 5.04
CA GLY A 152 12.27 -21.51 4.69
C GLY A 152 13.35 -21.79 5.75
N ALA A 153 14.07 -22.91 5.57
CA ALA A 153 14.98 -23.46 6.58
C ALA A 153 16.23 -22.60 6.86
N ALA A 154 16.65 -21.78 5.89
CA ALA A 154 17.87 -20.96 5.97
C ALA A 154 17.58 -19.50 6.32
N ASP A 155 16.32 -19.12 6.57
CA ASP A 155 15.98 -17.73 6.83
C ASP A 155 16.31 -17.31 8.27
N SER A 156 17.04 -16.20 8.41
CA SER A 156 17.28 -15.54 9.69
C SER A 156 16.15 -14.56 9.99
N ILE A 157 15.40 -14.81 11.07
CA ILE A 157 14.30 -13.95 11.49
C ILE A 157 14.86 -12.63 12.00
N GLN A 158 14.45 -11.51 11.40
CA GLN A 158 14.72 -10.18 11.94
C GLN A 158 13.71 -9.85 13.05
N LYS A 159 14.15 -9.07 14.03
CA LYS A 159 13.25 -8.57 15.08
C LYS A 159 12.88 -7.12 14.74
N CYS A 160 11.59 -6.82 14.65
CA CYS A 160 11.15 -5.45 14.38
C CYS A 160 11.57 -4.47 15.51
N ALA A 161 11.85 -4.99 16.72
CA ALA A 161 12.39 -4.21 17.84
C ALA A 161 13.75 -3.55 17.53
N ASP A 162 14.56 -4.15 16.66
CA ASP A 162 15.89 -3.64 16.31
C ASP A 162 15.80 -2.46 15.32
N TYR A 163 14.64 -2.29 14.69
CA TYR A 163 14.40 -1.31 13.64
C TYR A 163 13.41 -0.22 14.02
N VAL A 164 12.59 -0.42 15.04
CA VAL A 164 11.66 0.62 15.51
C VAL A 164 12.37 1.62 16.40
N THR A 165 12.08 2.90 16.18
CA THR A 165 12.50 4.01 17.05
C THR A 165 11.28 4.60 17.74
N ASN A 166 11.46 5.10 18.96
CA ASN A 166 10.43 5.78 19.74
C ASN A 166 10.32 7.26 19.34
#